data_45d314e05b090e633b6a7aa1fc1ad993
#
_entry.id   45d314e05b090e633b6a7aa1fc1ad993
#
_cell.length_a   1.000
_cell.length_b   1.000
_cell.length_c   1.000
_cell.angle_alpha   90.00
_cell.angle_beta   90.00
_cell.angle_gamma   90.00
#
_symmetry.space_group_name_H-M   'P 1'
#
loop_
_entity.id
_entity.type
_entity.pdbx_description
1 polymer ?
#
loop_
_entity_poly.entity_id
_entity_poly.type
_entity_poly.pdbx_seq_one_letter_code
_entity_poly.pdbx_strand_id
1 'polypeptide(L)'
;MRFKGKVAHKFAENPLLQMRLPTWRSRLLGLLIIGSFVVLIGRAFYLQVLNNDFLQEKGESRYRRDIEISASRGRIADRHGDVLAISTPMKSIWAVPQVARLTPEQIVELASVIEMNPRQLAQKLDTEKTFVFLRRQIPPAVAERVAELKLPGIGQDKEYRRFYPTGEMTAHMVGFTGVDDRGLEGVELAFHGQLLGQPGSRSVIKDRRGQIVGDVGSIKQPQDGKEIRLALDSKIQYLAYSHLKQAISDHNAKAGGVVVIDARTGEIVALANWPTYNP
;
A
#
# COMPACT_ATOMS: atom_id res chain seq x y z
N MET A 1 -35.42 18.46 74.48
CA MET A 1 -34.20 17.67 74.77
C MET A 1 -33.11 18.07 73.81
N ARG A 2 -32.07 18.80 74.26
CA ARG A 2 -30.97 19.30 73.50
C ARG A 2 -29.79 18.33 73.58
N PHE A 3 -29.41 17.69 72.58
CA PHE A 3 -28.09 17.01 72.43
C PHE A 3 -27.08 17.95 71.85
N LYS A 4 -26.19 18.51 72.65
CA LYS A 4 -24.96 19.16 72.22
C LYS A 4 -23.88 18.07 72.11
N GLY A 5 -23.51 17.67 70.90
CA GLY A 5 -22.38 16.78 70.62
C GLY A 5 -21.09 17.57 70.63
N LYS A 6 -20.21 17.39 71.60
CA LYS A 6 -18.82 17.84 71.65
C LYS A 6 -17.96 16.85 70.84
N VAL A 7 -17.56 17.20 69.59
CA VAL A 7 -16.56 16.42 68.78
C VAL A 7 -15.47 17.30 68.17
N ALA A 8 -15.29 18.54 68.66
CA ALA A 8 -14.34 19.48 68.07
C ALA A 8 -13.01 19.65 68.82
N HIS A 9 -12.63 18.78 69.78
CA HIS A 9 -11.50 19.07 70.67
C HIS A 9 -10.34 18.07 70.66
N LYS A 10 -10.29 17.07 69.78
CA LYS A 10 -9.21 16.07 69.81
C LYS A 10 -8.08 16.26 68.72
N PHE A 11 -8.20 17.23 67.81
CA PHE A 11 -7.16 17.52 66.90
C PHE A 11 -6.11 18.54 67.32
N ALA A 12 -6.36 19.23 68.49
CA ALA A 12 -5.47 20.32 68.94
C ALA A 12 -4.33 19.85 69.89
N GLU A 13 -4.26 18.58 70.23
CA GLU A 13 -3.27 18.05 71.18
C GLU A 13 -2.21 17.13 70.59
N ASN A 14 -1.94 17.26 69.32
CA ASN A 14 -0.85 16.49 68.70
C ASN A 14 0.47 17.23 68.93
N PRO A 15 1.41 16.73 69.80
CA PRO A 15 2.64 17.43 70.15
C PRO A 15 3.55 17.69 68.94
N LEU A 16 3.34 16.99 67.86
CA LEU A 16 4.05 17.23 66.60
C LEU A 16 3.62 18.51 65.84
N LEU A 17 2.40 19.03 66.19
CA LEU A 17 1.90 20.27 65.55
C LEU A 17 2.34 21.52 66.34
N GLN A 18 2.90 21.35 67.56
CA GLN A 18 3.41 22.47 68.40
C GLN A 18 4.88 22.78 68.17
N MET A 19 5.63 21.98 67.35
CA MET A 19 7.00 22.30 66.98
C MET A 19 7.01 23.49 66.03
N ARG A 20 7.20 24.71 66.56
CA ARG A 20 7.49 25.87 65.73
C ARG A 20 8.87 25.71 65.15
N LEU A 21 8.93 25.37 63.89
CA LEU A 21 10.19 25.37 63.12
C LEU A 21 10.78 26.80 63.16
N PRO A 22 12.09 26.95 63.41
CA PRO A 22 12.73 28.26 63.40
C PRO A 22 12.47 28.93 62.01
N THR A 23 12.05 30.18 62.03
CA THR A 23 11.54 30.93 60.87
C THR A 23 12.50 30.97 59.69
N TRP A 24 13.80 30.79 59.92
CA TRP A 24 14.79 30.74 58.88
C TRP A 24 14.70 29.42 58.07
N ARG A 25 14.38 28.30 58.70
CA ARG A 25 14.21 27.00 58.03
C ARG A 25 12.96 26.97 57.13
N SER A 26 11.87 27.55 57.60
CA SER A 26 10.66 27.66 56.76
C SER A 26 10.86 28.62 55.60
N ARG A 27 11.64 29.72 55.74
CA ARG A 27 12.02 30.59 54.63
C ARG A 27 12.94 29.90 53.66
N LEU A 28 13.89 29.09 54.14
CA LEU A 28 14.81 28.34 53.28
C LEU A 28 14.06 27.29 52.48
N LEU A 29 13.12 26.55 53.09
CA LEU A 29 12.24 25.60 52.36
C LEU A 29 11.38 26.34 51.31
N GLY A 30 10.82 27.52 51.67
CA GLY A 30 10.05 28.33 50.75
C GLY A 30 10.88 28.77 49.55
N LEU A 31 12.12 29.23 49.77
CA LEU A 31 13.04 29.61 48.71
C LEU A 31 13.42 28.43 47.79
N LEU A 32 13.63 27.22 48.37
CA LEU A 32 13.92 26.02 47.65
C LEU A 32 12.75 25.62 46.71
N ILE A 33 11.52 25.70 47.25
CA ILE A 33 10.29 25.40 46.51
C ILE A 33 10.13 26.42 45.37
N ILE A 34 10.26 27.71 45.64
CA ILE A 34 10.16 28.79 44.65
C ILE A 34 11.26 28.62 43.57
N GLY A 35 12.49 28.34 43.99
CA GLY A 35 13.61 28.06 43.06
C GLY A 35 13.33 26.88 42.14
N SER A 36 12.79 25.80 42.68
CA SER A 36 12.41 24.63 41.88
C SER A 36 11.29 24.95 40.89
N PHE A 37 10.30 25.74 41.25
CA PHE A 37 9.26 26.22 40.32
C PHE A 37 9.83 27.11 39.22
N VAL A 38 10.76 28.02 39.53
CA VAL A 38 11.42 28.87 38.53
C VAL A 38 12.20 28.00 37.52
N VAL A 39 12.92 26.98 37.98
CA VAL A 39 13.62 26.01 37.11
C VAL A 39 12.65 25.22 36.23
N LEU A 40 11.53 24.78 36.81
CA LEU A 40 10.50 24.07 36.04
C LEU A 40 9.84 24.96 34.99
N ILE A 41 9.52 26.21 35.33
CA ILE A 41 8.96 27.18 34.39
C ILE A 41 9.96 27.47 33.27
N GLY A 42 11.23 27.73 33.62
CA GLY A 42 12.30 27.93 32.65
C GLY A 42 12.48 26.73 31.73
N ARG A 43 12.40 25.50 32.28
CA ARG A 43 12.46 24.27 31.50
C ARG A 43 11.26 24.08 30.60
N ALA A 44 10.06 24.39 31.10
CA ALA A 44 8.83 24.34 30.30
C ALA A 44 8.89 25.35 29.15
N PHE A 45 9.33 26.56 29.39
CA PHE A 45 9.53 27.58 28.37
C PHE A 45 10.55 27.13 27.32
N TYR A 46 11.70 26.60 27.75
CA TYR A 46 12.73 26.10 26.85
C TYR A 46 12.18 24.98 25.92
N LEU A 47 11.40 24.03 26.47
CA LEU A 47 10.84 22.92 25.71
C LEU A 47 9.69 23.34 24.79
N GLN A 48 8.84 24.27 25.23
CA GLN A 48 7.63 24.66 24.52
C GLN A 48 7.85 25.78 23.49
N VAL A 49 8.84 26.64 23.71
CA VAL A 49 9.09 27.79 22.82
C VAL A 49 10.33 27.58 21.97
N LEU A 50 11.46 27.18 22.56
CA LEU A 50 12.73 27.08 21.84
C LEU A 50 12.95 25.76 21.14
N ASN A 51 12.39 24.66 21.64
CA ASN A 51 12.59 23.32 21.08
C ASN A 51 11.28 22.67 20.58
N ASN A 52 10.23 23.47 20.38
CA ASN A 52 8.93 22.96 19.94
C ASN A 52 9.05 22.22 18.60
N ASP A 53 9.70 22.82 17.61
CA ASP A 53 9.84 22.27 16.26
C ASP A 53 10.59 20.93 16.27
N PHE A 54 11.69 20.84 17.03
CA PHE A 54 12.45 19.60 17.17
C PHE A 54 11.66 18.46 17.86
N LEU A 55 10.86 18.80 18.87
CA LEU A 55 10.05 17.83 19.59
C LEU A 55 8.84 17.38 18.77
N GLN A 56 8.24 18.29 18.00
CA GLN A 56 7.19 17.96 17.05
C GLN A 56 7.73 17.06 15.94
N GLU A 57 8.85 17.40 15.31
CA GLU A 57 9.48 16.58 14.28
C GLU A 57 9.83 15.17 14.78
N LYS A 58 10.40 15.05 15.98
CA LYS A 58 10.66 13.75 16.63
C LYS A 58 9.37 13.02 17.03
N GLY A 59 8.33 13.71 17.41
CA GLY A 59 7.01 13.14 17.68
C GLY A 59 6.38 12.60 16.39
N GLU A 60 6.34 13.43 15.35
CA GLU A 60 5.78 13.08 14.05
C GLU A 60 6.53 11.93 13.38
N SER A 61 7.87 11.89 13.44
CA SER A 61 8.67 10.82 12.84
C SER A 61 8.36 9.42 13.37
N ARG A 62 7.79 9.31 14.57
CA ARG A 62 7.36 8.03 15.16
C ARG A 62 6.05 7.49 14.59
N TYR A 63 5.15 8.39 14.18
CA TYR A 63 3.79 8.05 13.69
C TYR A 63 3.63 8.29 12.20
N ARG A 64 4.52 9.10 11.61
CA ARG A 64 4.55 9.40 10.19
C ARG A 64 5.12 8.21 9.43
N ARG A 65 4.40 7.78 8.42
CA ARG A 65 4.81 6.72 7.49
C ARG A 65 4.58 7.20 6.08
N ASP A 66 5.60 7.07 5.26
CA ASP A 66 5.45 7.32 3.83
C ASP A 66 4.91 6.05 3.19
N ILE A 67 3.75 6.18 2.56
CA ILE A 67 3.11 5.11 1.80
C ILE A 67 3.38 5.40 0.34
N GLU A 68 3.83 4.39 -0.37
CA GLU A 68 4.02 4.44 -1.80
C GLU A 68 2.66 4.41 -2.51
N ILE A 69 2.46 5.34 -3.46
CA ILE A 69 1.28 5.36 -4.32
C ILE A 69 1.70 4.77 -5.65
N SER A 70 1.16 3.62 -6.00
CA SER A 70 1.46 2.94 -7.26
C SER A 70 1.07 3.81 -8.45
N ALA A 71 1.97 3.95 -9.41
CA ALA A 71 1.70 4.54 -10.72
C ALA A 71 1.17 3.47 -11.68
N SER A 72 0.40 3.89 -12.68
CA SER A 72 -0.06 3.00 -13.74
C SER A 72 1.06 2.79 -14.77
N ARG A 73 1.24 1.55 -15.23
CA ARG A 73 2.16 1.24 -16.32
C ARG A 73 1.62 1.78 -17.63
N GLY A 74 2.47 2.40 -18.45
CA GLY A 74 2.13 2.95 -19.75
C GLY A 74 1.47 1.92 -20.68
N ARG A 75 0.52 2.34 -21.49
CA ARG A 75 -0.14 1.47 -22.46
C ARG A 75 0.79 1.18 -23.65
N ILE A 76 0.61 0.03 -24.26
CA ILE A 76 1.21 -0.32 -25.55
C ILE A 76 0.09 -0.33 -26.59
N ALA A 77 0.27 0.38 -27.68
CA ALA A 77 -0.69 0.50 -28.76
C ALA A 77 -0.04 0.15 -30.10
N ASP A 78 -0.86 -0.23 -31.06
CA ASP A 78 -0.45 -0.40 -32.45
C ASP A 78 -0.29 0.95 -33.17
N ARG A 79 0.02 0.93 -34.48
CA ARG A 79 0.17 2.14 -35.31
C ARG A 79 -1.08 3.00 -35.41
N HIS A 80 -2.26 2.42 -35.20
CA HIS A 80 -3.55 3.09 -35.28
C HIS A 80 -4.05 3.57 -33.91
N GLY A 81 -3.36 3.17 -32.82
CA GLY A 81 -3.75 3.48 -31.44
C GLY A 81 -4.61 2.39 -30.80
N ASP A 82 -4.80 1.25 -31.48
CA ASP A 82 -5.50 0.09 -30.89
C ASP A 82 -4.66 -0.51 -29.76
N VAL A 83 -5.32 -0.79 -28.63
CA VAL A 83 -4.63 -1.19 -27.41
C VAL A 83 -4.16 -2.64 -27.47
N LEU A 84 -2.86 -2.85 -27.30
CA LEU A 84 -2.21 -4.17 -27.23
C LEU A 84 -1.93 -4.59 -25.78
N ALA A 85 -1.63 -3.63 -24.90
CA ALA A 85 -1.48 -3.87 -23.46
C ALA A 85 -1.91 -2.65 -22.65
N ILE A 86 -2.67 -2.87 -21.59
CA ILE A 86 -3.16 -1.83 -20.70
C ILE A 86 -3.17 -2.29 -19.24
N SER A 87 -2.92 -1.37 -18.30
CA SER A 87 -3.01 -1.64 -16.87
C SER A 87 -4.41 -1.31 -16.37
N THR A 88 -5.07 -2.31 -15.80
CA THR A 88 -6.41 -2.18 -15.20
C THR A 88 -6.27 -2.00 -13.70
N PRO A 89 -6.97 -1.03 -13.07
CA PRO A 89 -6.92 -0.85 -11.63
C PRO A 89 -7.53 -2.05 -10.91
N MET A 90 -6.78 -2.56 -9.95
CA MET A 90 -7.12 -3.67 -9.08
C MET A 90 -6.85 -3.29 -7.62
N LYS A 91 -7.18 -4.19 -6.70
CA LYS A 91 -6.89 -4.04 -5.29
C LYS A 91 -6.17 -5.29 -4.78
N SER A 92 -5.32 -5.10 -3.77
CA SER A 92 -4.73 -6.19 -3.01
C SER A 92 -5.22 -6.15 -1.57
N ILE A 93 -5.62 -7.30 -1.05
CA ILE A 93 -6.04 -7.44 0.35
C ILE A 93 -4.86 -7.99 1.12
N TRP A 94 -4.54 -7.29 2.21
CA TRP A 94 -3.47 -7.65 3.13
C TRP A 94 -3.97 -7.71 4.57
N ALA A 95 -3.21 -8.38 5.42
CA ALA A 95 -3.47 -8.50 6.83
C ALA A 95 -2.24 -8.15 7.66
N VAL A 96 -2.48 -7.61 8.86
CA VAL A 96 -1.53 -7.53 9.96
C VAL A 96 -1.89 -8.65 10.95
N PRO A 97 -1.25 -9.83 10.89
CA PRO A 97 -1.68 -11.01 11.65
C PRO A 97 -1.79 -10.79 13.15
N GLN A 98 -0.89 -9.98 13.71
CA GLN A 98 -0.90 -9.64 15.15
C GLN A 98 -2.15 -8.87 15.59
N VAL A 99 -2.81 -8.16 14.67
CA VAL A 99 -4.02 -7.36 14.90
C VAL A 99 -5.27 -8.08 14.38
N ALA A 100 -5.13 -8.85 13.31
CA ALA A 100 -6.20 -9.59 12.63
C ALA A 100 -6.64 -10.83 13.43
N ARG A 101 -7.18 -10.60 14.64
CA ARG A 101 -7.75 -11.68 15.48
C ARG A 101 -9.19 -11.94 15.02
N LEU A 102 -9.34 -12.75 13.97
CA LEU A 102 -10.64 -13.07 13.40
C LEU A 102 -11.25 -14.30 14.05
N THR A 103 -12.57 -14.31 14.20
CA THR A 103 -13.31 -15.53 14.62
C THR A 103 -13.37 -16.54 13.48
N PRO A 104 -13.62 -17.83 13.75
CA PRO A 104 -13.77 -18.84 12.68
C PRO A 104 -14.84 -18.45 11.66
N GLU A 105 -15.94 -17.84 12.09
CA GLU A 105 -17.02 -17.38 11.20
C GLU A 105 -16.52 -16.25 10.27
N GLN A 106 -15.79 -15.27 10.81
CA GLN A 106 -15.19 -14.19 10.03
C GLN A 106 -14.15 -14.68 9.02
N ILE A 107 -13.38 -15.72 9.38
CA ILE A 107 -12.43 -16.36 8.46
C ILE A 107 -13.19 -17.01 7.29
N VAL A 108 -14.28 -17.72 7.56
CA VAL A 108 -15.11 -18.34 6.52
C VAL A 108 -15.74 -17.28 5.62
N GLU A 109 -16.29 -16.23 6.20
CA GLU A 109 -16.91 -15.13 5.48
C GLU A 109 -15.90 -14.40 4.57
N LEU A 110 -14.76 -13.98 5.12
CA LEU A 110 -13.68 -13.35 4.35
C LEU A 110 -13.19 -14.27 3.22
N ALA A 111 -12.98 -15.56 3.54
CA ALA A 111 -12.50 -16.55 2.58
C ALA A 111 -13.48 -16.72 1.41
N SER A 112 -14.80 -16.68 1.67
CA SER A 112 -15.82 -16.75 0.65
C SER A 112 -15.81 -15.54 -0.28
N VAL A 113 -15.63 -14.33 0.28
CA VAL A 113 -15.59 -13.06 -0.48
C VAL A 113 -14.36 -12.98 -1.38
N ILE A 114 -13.19 -13.40 -0.88
CA ILE A 114 -11.94 -13.38 -1.65
C ILE A 114 -11.69 -14.65 -2.45
N GLU A 115 -12.65 -15.59 -2.48
CA GLU A 115 -12.56 -16.89 -3.19
C GLU A 115 -11.30 -17.67 -2.80
N MET A 116 -11.06 -17.85 -1.51
CA MET A 116 -9.93 -18.60 -0.97
C MET A 116 -10.42 -19.72 -0.05
N ASN A 117 -9.64 -20.79 0.08
CA ASN A 117 -9.96 -21.83 1.04
C ASN A 117 -9.79 -21.29 2.49
N PRO A 118 -10.80 -21.44 3.38
CA PRO A 118 -10.73 -20.95 4.77
C PRO A 118 -9.51 -21.47 5.55
N ARG A 119 -9.11 -22.73 5.31
CA ARG A 119 -7.91 -23.32 5.95
C ARG A 119 -6.63 -22.63 5.51
N GLN A 120 -6.52 -22.30 4.22
CA GLN A 120 -5.37 -21.57 3.68
C GLN A 120 -5.32 -20.13 4.21
N LEU A 121 -6.49 -19.50 4.36
CA LEU A 121 -6.58 -18.15 4.94
C LEU A 121 -6.15 -18.18 6.41
N ALA A 122 -6.63 -19.15 7.20
CA ALA A 122 -6.20 -19.31 8.59
C ALA A 122 -4.69 -19.52 8.71
N GLN A 123 -4.08 -20.37 7.87
CA GLN A 123 -2.64 -20.59 7.83
C GLN A 123 -1.85 -19.32 7.48
N LYS A 124 -2.36 -18.49 6.57
CA LYS A 124 -1.72 -17.20 6.24
C LYS A 124 -1.79 -16.20 7.39
N LEU A 125 -2.83 -16.27 8.21
CA LEU A 125 -2.98 -15.41 9.40
C LEU A 125 -2.21 -15.95 10.61
N ASP A 126 -1.93 -17.23 10.67
CA ASP A 126 -1.14 -17.88 11.73
C ASP A 126 0.36 -17.76 11.43
N THR A 127 0.88 -16.54 11.51
CA THR A 127 2.30 -16.24 11.26
C THR A 127 2.77 -15.08 12.13
N GLU A 128 4.06 -15.08 12.46
CA GLU A 128 4.71 -13.99 13.19
C GLU A 128 5.04 -12.76 12.31
N LYS A 129 4.78 -12.83 11.01
CA LYS A 129 5.03 -11.73 10.09
C LYS A 129 4.17 -10.52 10.47
N THR A 130 4.72 -9.33 10.30
CA THR A 130 3.99 -8.08 10.55
C THR A 130 3.00 -7.73 9.45
N PHE A 131 3.18 -8.32 8.25
CA PHE A 131 2.38 -8.02 7.07
C PHE A 131 2.31 -9.25 6.15
N VAL A 132 1.12 -9.59 5.65
CA VAL A 132 0.89 -10.71 4.74
C VAL A 132 -0.15 -10.32 3.70
N PHE A 133 0.14 -10.53 2.42
CA PHE A 133 -0.86 -10.48 1.37
C PHE A 133 -1.77 -11.71 1.46
N LEU A 134 -3.06 -11.48 1.63
CA LEU A 134 -4.08 -12.53 1.56
C LEU A 134 -4.38 -12.89 0.10
N ARG A 135 -4.76 -11.90 -0.69
CA ARG A 135 -4.96 -12.05 -2.13
C ARG A 135 -4.59 -10.75 -2.85
N ARG A 136 -3.90 -10.89 -3.97
CA ARG A 136 -3.48 -9.76 -4.81
C ARG A 136 -4.34 -9.67 -6.06
N GLN A 137 -4.39 -8.48 -6.66
CA GLN A 137 -5.01 -8.20 -7.96
C GLN A 137 -6.47 -8.66 -8.07
N ILE A 138 -7.27 -8.37 -7.04
CA ILE A 138 -8.72 -8.63 -7.06
C ILE A 138 -9.48 -7.44 -7.65
N PRO A 139 -10.67 -7.69 -8.24
CA PRO A 139 -11.53 -6.61 -8.72
C PRO A 139 -11.93 -5.64 -7.60
N PRO A 140 -12.05 -4.33 -7.89
CA PRO A 140 -12.46 -3.34 -6.90
C PRO A 140 -13.76 -3.67 -6.17
N ALA A 141 -14.76 -4.21 -6.87
CA ALA A 141 -16.04 -4.61 -6.30
C ALA A 141 -15.90 -5.71 -5.21
N VAL A 142 -14.94 -6.63 -5.37
CA VAL A 142 -14.65 -7.66 -4.34
C VAL A 142 -13.97 -7.02 -3.14
N ALA A 143 -13.04 -6.07 -3.38
CA ALA A 143 -12.36 -5.36 -2.31
C ALA A 143 -13.32 -4.47 -1.49
N GLU A 144 -14.32 -3.84 -2.13
CA GLU A 144 -15.36 -3.09 -1.44
C GLU A 144 -16.16 -3.97 -0.50
N ARG A 145 -16.57 -5.17 -0.93
CA ARG A 145 -17.23 -6.15 -0.05
C ARG A 145 -16.37 -6.54 1.15
N VAL A 146 -15.04 -6.71 0.94
CA VAL A 146 -14.13 -6.95 2.07
C VAL A 146 -14.09 -5.77 3.03
N ALA A 147 -14.10 -4.52 2.51
CA ALA A 147 -14.12 -3.32 3.34
C ALA A 147 -15.40 -3.19 4.19
N GLU A 148 -16.55 -3.63 3.64
CA GLU A 148 -17.85 -3.64 4.35
C GLU A 148 -17.84 -4.56 5.58
N LEU A 149 -17.04 -5.62 5.57
CA LEU A 149 -16.88 -6.53 6.71
C LEU A 149 -16.20 -5.87 7.92
N LYS A 150 -15.52 -4.74 7.74
CA LYS A 150 -14.85 -3.95 8.79
C LYS A 150 -13.98 -4.79 9.73
N LEU A 151 -13.27 -5.77 9.17
CA LEU A 151 -12.45 -6.70 9.94
C LEU A 151 -11.19 -6.01 10.50
N PRO A 152 -10.86 -6.22 11.79
CA PRO A 152 -9.67 -5.61 12.37
C PRO A 152 -8.40 -6.18 11.74
N GLY A 153 -7.43 -5.32 11.45
CA GLY A 153 -6.13 -5.73 10.90
C GLY A 153 -6.15 -6.17 9.43
N ILE A 154 -7.28 -6.06 8.74
CA ILE A 154 -7.39 -6.28 7.30
C ILE A 154 -7.39 -4.92 6.59
N GLY A 155 -6.59 -4.79 5.57
CA GLY A 155 -6.49 -3.58 4.76
C GLY A 155 -6.47 -3.89 3.27
N GLN A 156 -6.53 -2.82 2.47
CA GLN A 156 -6.46 -2.92 1.02
C GLN A 156 -5.58 -1.83 0.44
N ASP A 157 -4.81 -2.20 -0.59
CA ASP A 157 -3.98 -1.27 -1.34
C ASP A 157 -4.39 -1.26 -2.81
N LYS A 158 -4.16 -0.12 -3.48
CA LYS A 158 -4.37 0.02 -4.91
C LYS A 158 -3.23 -0.68 -5.64
N GLU A 159 -3.58 -1.54 -6.56
CA GLU A 159 -2.66 -2.28 -7.41
C GLU A 159 -3.14 -2.22 -8.86
N TYR A 160 -2.32 -2.66 -9.79
CA TYR A 160 -2.69 -2.74 -11.20
C TYR A 160 -2.46 -4.17 -11.70
N ARG A 161 -3.29 -4.59 -12.65
CA ARG A 161 -3.11 -5.83 -13.39
C ARG A 161 -2.96 -5.51 -14.85
N ARG A 162 -1.93 -6.07 -15.46
CA ARG A 162 -1.71 -5.95 -16.88
C ARG A 162 -2.71 -6.81 -17.64
N PHE A 163 -3.31 -6.23 -18.68
CA PHE A 163 -4.30 -6.89 -19.52
C PHE A 163 -3.87 -6.76 -20.99
N TYR A 164 -3.99 -7.85 -21.72
CA TYR A 164 -3.58 -7.98 -23.11
C TYR A 164 -4.79 -8.33 -23.97
N PRO A 165 -5.50 -7.35 -24.57
CA PRO A 165 -6.74 -7.58 -25.32
C PRO A 165 -6.56 -8.52 -26.50
N THR A 166 -5.37 -8.50 -27.13
CA THR A 166 -5.04 -9.31 -28.30
C THR A 166 -4.54 -10.73 -27.95
N GLY A 167 -4.32 -11.02 -26.66
CA GLY A 167 -3.95 -12.35 -26.16
C GLY A 167 -2.82 -13.02 -26.91
N GLU A 168 -3.04 -14.28 -27.32
CA GLU A 168 -2.06 -15.12 -28.01
C GLU A 168 -1.49 -14.52 -29.30
N MET A 169 -2.28 -13.66 -29.97
CA MET A 169 -1.95 -13.11 -31.28
C MET A 169 -0.68 -12.24 -31.27
N THR A 170 -0.42 -11.53 -30.17
CA THR A 170 0.71 -10.60 -30.02
C THR A 170 1.67 -10.99 -28.90
N ALA A 171 1.46 -12.14 -28.26
CA ALA A 171 2.14 -12.56 -27.05
C ALA A 171 3.67 -12.46 -27.16
N HIS A 172 4.27 -13.02 -28.21
CA HIS A 172 5.73 -13.02 -28.38
C HIS A 172 6.32 -11.64 -28.68
N MET A 173 5.54 -10.74 -29.27
CA MET A 173 6.02 -9.39 -29.56
C MET A 173 5.84 -8.47 -28.37
N VAL A 174 4.62 -8.42 -27.83
CA VAL A 174 4.31 -7.57 -26.68
C VAL A 174 4.99 -8.10 -25.42
N GLY A 175 5.01 -9.41 -25.24
CA GLY A 175 5.49 -10.05 -24.03
C GLY A 175 4.47 -9.98 -22.90
N PHE A 176 4.94 -10.15 -21.67
CA PHE A 176 4.10 -10.09 -20.46
C PHE A 176 4.85 -9.54 -19.26
N THR A 177 4.09 -9.20 -18.22
CA THR A 177 4.62 -8.73 -16.94
C THR A 177 4.40 -9.76 -15.82
N GLY A 178 5.30 -9.76 -14.86
CA GLY A 178 5.08 -10.48 -13.59
C GLY A 178 4.07 -9.75 -12.68
N VAL A 179 3.76 -10.38 -11.55
CA VAL A 179 2.82 -9.85 -10.54
C VAL A 179 3.27 -8.49 -9.98
N ASP A 180 4.58 -8.22 -9.99
CA ASP A 180 5.16 -6.95 -9.51
C ASP A 180 5.34 -5.92 -10.64
N ASP A 181 4.56 -6.06 -11.72
CA ASP A 181 4.53 -5.17 -12.88
C ASP A 181 5.88 -5.03 -13.61
N ARG A 182 6.77 -6.01 -13.45
CA ARG A 182 8.05 -6.09 -14.13
C ARG A 182 7.87 -6.78 -15.47
N GLY A 183 8.29 -6.13 -16.56
CA GLY A 183 8.34 -6.74 -17.90
C GLY A 183 9.30 -7.94 -17.91
N LEU A 184 8.84 -9.09 -18.43
CA LEU A 184 9.60 -10.34 -18.46
C LEU A 184 10.02 -10.75 -19.86
N GLU A 185 9.27 -10.35 -20.88
CA GLU A 185 9.52 -10.69 -22.27
C GLU A 185 9.08 -9.57 -23.24
N GLY A 186 9.53 -9.61 -24.47
CA GLY A 186 9.09 -8.74 -25.57
C GLY A 186 9.27 -7.26 -25.33
N VAL A 187 8.33 -6.47 -25.84
CA VAL A 187 8.29 -4.99 -25.68
C VAL A 187 8.17 -4.61 -24.22
N GLU A 188 7.44 -5.39 -23.40
CA GLU A 188 7.30 -5.17 -21.96
C GLU A 188 8.65 -5.19 -21.24
N LEU A 189 9.56 -6.06 -21.66
CA LEU A 189 10.92 -6.13 -21.11
C LEU A 189 11.82 -5.06 -21.73
N ALA A 190 11.83 -4.96 -23.06
CA ALA A 190 12.73 -4.06 -23.77
C ALA A 190 12.52 -2.58 -23.40
N PHE A 191 11.27 -2.19 -23.19
CA PHE A 191 10.89 -0.81 -22.84
C PHE A 191 10.43 -0.67 -21.38
N HIS A 192 10.86 -1.59 -20.52
CA HIS A 192 10.44 -1.60 -19.12
C HIS A 192 10.58 -0.24 -18.45
N GLY A 193 11.73 0.42 -18.60
CA GLY A 193 12.01 1.71 -17.95
C GLY A 193 11.13 2.88 -18.43
N GLN A 194 10.59 2.81 -19.67
CA GLN A 194 9.67 3.83 -20.19
C GLN A 194 8.21 3.53 -19.81
N LEU A 195 7.85 2.24 -19.84
CA LEU A 195 6.52 1.77 -19.48
C LEU A 195 6.26 1.86 -17.98
N LEU A 196 7.27 1.59 -17.16
CA LEU A 196 7.15 1.66 -15.72
C LEU A 196 6.96 3.12 -15.29
N GLY A 197 5.85 3.42 -14.62
CA GLY A 197 5.62 4.73 -14.03
C GLY A 197 6.53 4.98 -12.83
N GLN A 198 6.59 6.22 -12.40
CA GLN A 198 7.26 6.59 -11.17
C GLN A 198 6.25 6.62 -10.02
N PRO A 199 6.42 5.79 -8.99
CA PRO A 199 5.52 5.82 -7.85
C PRO A 199 5.57 7.17 -7.15
N GLY A 200 4.42 7.56 -6.63
CA GLY A 200 4.28 8.69 -5.73
C GLY A 200 4.52 8.27 -4.29
N SER A 201 4.57 9.25 -3.39
CA SER A 201 4.61 9.03 -1.96
C SER A 201 3.61 9.92 -1.25
N ARG A 202 2.97 9.36 -0.22
CA ARG A 202 2.02 10.05 0.64
C ARG A 202 2.40 9.82 2.09
N SER A 203 2.52 10.89 2.85
CA SER A 203 2.75 10.80 4.29
C SER A 203 1.44 10.67 5.03
N VAL A 204 1.35 9.63 5.82
CA VAL A 204 0.18 9.35 6.68
C VAL A 204 0.62 9.15 8.12
N ILE A 205 -0.29 9.49 9.04
CA ILE A 205 -0.13 9.18 10.46
C ILE A 205 -0.85 7.86 10.72
N LYS A 206 -0.10 6.84 11.16
CA LYS A 206 -0.66 5.55 11.56
C LYS A 206 -0.70 5.44 13.09
N ASP A 207 -1.80 4.89 13.60
CA ASP A 207 -1.91 4.52 15.01
C ASP A 207 -1.09 3.26 15.34
N ARG A 208 -1.11 2.84 16.62
CA ARG A 208 -0.47 1.58 17.06
C ARG A 208 -1.06 0.33 16.40
N ARG A 209 -2.25 0.41 15.83
CA ARG A 209 -2.94 -0.68 15.13
C ARG A 209 -2.69 -0.65 13.63
N GLY A 210 -1.85 0.29 13.15
CA GLY A 210 -1.54 0.45 11.73
C GLY A 210 -2.63 1.14 10.92
N GLN A 211 -3.70 1.65 11.56
CA GLN A 211 -4.76 2.39 10.89
C GLN A 211 -4.33 3.82 10.60
N ILE A 212 -4.70 4.33 9.44
CA ILE A 212 -4.44 5.71 9.05
C ILE A 212 -5.42 6.59 9.84
N VAL A 213 -4.87 7.41 10.74
CA VAL A 213 -5.63 8.34 11.60
C VAL A 213 -5.63 9.75 11.03
N GLY A 214 -4.62 10.09 10.24
CA GLY A 214 -4.47 11.40 9.63
C GLY A 214 -3.71 11.33 8.32
N ASP A 215 -4.01 12.28 7.45
CA ASP A 215 -3.36 12.48 6.16
C ASP A 215 -2.57 13.77 6.20
N VAL A 216 -1.26 13.67 6.07
CA VAL A 216 -0.36 14.84 6.05
C VAL A 216 -0.24 15.44 4.65
N GLY A 217 -0.72 14.70 3.63
CA GLY A 217 -0.68 15.09 2.24
C GLY A 217 0.30 14.31 1.38
N SER A 218 0.24 14.57 0.08
CA SER A 218 1.11 13.94 -0.92
C SER A 218 2.46 14.64 -0.95
N ILE A 219 3.54 13.90 -0.73
CA ILE A 219 4.90 14.42 -0.87
C ILE A 219 5.29 14.43 -2.36
N LYS A 220 4.89 13.38 -3.09
CA LYS A 220 5.18 13.22 -4.52
C LYS A 220 3.97 12.62 -5.22
N GLN A 221 3.52 13.27 -6.27
CA GLN A 221 2.46 12.72 -7.13
C GLN A 221 3.01 11.54 -7.95
N PRO A 222 2.26 10.44 -8.11
CA PRO A 222 2.65 9.37 -9.01
C PRO A 222 2.65 9.87 -10.46
N GLN A 223 3.61 9.41 -11.24
CA GLN A 223 3.68 9.69 -12.67
C GLN A 223 3.49 8.38 -13.42
N ASP A 224 2.43 8.29 -14.22
CA ASP A 224 2.16 7.11 -15.01
C ASP A 224 3.24 6.90 -16.07
N GLY A 225 3.43 5.63 -16.45
CA GLY A 225 4.37 5.24 -17.49
C GLY A 225 3.99 5.82 -18.86
N LYS A 226 4.97 5.98 -19.71
CA LYS A 226 4.79 6.53 -21.07
C LYS A 226 4.13 5.51 -21.97
N GLU A 227 3.23 5.97 -22.84
CA GLU A 227 2.66 5.17 -23.90
C GLU A 227 3.75 4.82 -24.92
N ILE A 228 3.74 3.57 -25.39
CA ILE A 228 4.57 3.10 -26.51
C ILE A 228 3.66 2.72 -27.66
N ARG A 229 3.95 3.28 -28.83
CA ARG A 229 3.26 2.96 -30.08
C ARG A 229 4.17 2.14 -30.96
N LEU A 230 3.70 0.96 -31.35
CA LEU A 230 4.42 0.05 -32.22
C LEU A 230 4.05 0.31 -33.69
N ALA A 231 4.94 -0.06 -34.62
CA ALA A 231 4.66 -0.08 -36.05
C ALA A 231 3.67 -1.19 -36.44
N LEU A 232 3.33 -2.08 -35.52
CA LEU A 232 2.40 -3.18 -35.73
C LEU A 232 1.03 -2.69 -36.19
N ASP A 233 0.41 -3.42 -37.11
CA ASP A 233 -0.98 -3.27 -37.52
C ASP A 233 -1.79 -4.47 -37.00
N SER A 234 -2.71 -4.24 -36.09
CA SER A 234 -3.47 -5.30 -35.45
C SER A 234 -4.30 -6.15 -36.39
N LYS A 235 -4.76 -5.57 -37.52
CA LYS A 235 -5.52 -6.30 -38.53
C LYS A 235 -4.62 -7.23 -39.35
N ILE A 236 -3.46 -6.74 -39.77
CA ILE A 236 -2.47 -7.56 -40.50
C ILE A 236 -1.92 -8.64 -39.54
N GLN A 237 -1.66 -8.31 -38.31
CA GLN A 237 -1.25 -9.27 -37.27
C GLN A 237 -2.24 -10.39 -37.10
N TYR A 238 -3.54 -10.07 -37.02
CA TYR A 238 -4.62 -11.08 -36.92
C TYR A 238 -4.65 -12.00 -38.13
N LEU A 239 -4.54 -11.47 -39.33
CA LEU A 239 -4.49 -12.26 -40.57
C LEU A 239 -3.26 -13.17 -40.58
N ALA A 240 -2.07 -12.64 -40.29
CA ALA A 240 -0.83 -13.39 -40.22
C ALA A 240 -0.91 -14.55 -39.20
N TYR A 241 -1.39 -14.25 -38.00
CA TYR A 241 -1.58 -15.25 -36.94
C TYR A 241 -2.59 -16.33 -37.32
N SER A 242 -3.75 -15.95 -37.86
CA SER A 242 -4.83 -16.88 -38.20
C SER A 242 -4.41 -17.84 -39.33
N HIS A 243 -3.79 -17.32 -40.37
CA HIS A 243 -3.29 -18.13 -41.50
C HIS A 243 -2.10 -19.00 -41.10
N LEU A 244 -1.20 -18.51 -40.23
CA LEU A 244 -0.13 -19.34 -39.66
C LEU A 244 -0.71 -20.52 -38.87
N LYS A 245 -1.65 -20.26 -37.99
CA LYS A 245 -2.30 -21.30 -37.15
C LYS A 245 -2.96 -22.35 -38.03
N GLN A 246 -3.66 -21.93 -39.10
CA GLN A 246 -4.31 -22.84 -40.02
C GLN A 246 -3.26 -23.68 -40.78
N ALA A 247 -2.22 -23.05 -41.36
CA ALA A 247 -1.16 -23.75 -42.08
C ALA A 247 -0.43 -24.79 -41.21
N ILE A 248 -0.17 -24.47 -39.95
CA ILE A 248 0.43 -25.38 -38.97
C ILE A 248 -0.46 -26.63 -38.79
N SER A 249 -1.79 -26.41 -38.66
CA SER A 249 -2.78 -27.52 -38.55
C SER A 249 -2.84 -28.35 -39.81
N ASP A 250 -2.97 -27.74 -40.98
CA ASP A 250 -3.16 -28.42 -42.26
C ASP A 250 -1.94 -29.27 -42.65
N HIS A 251 -0.75 -28.78 -42.30
CA HIS A 251 0.49 -29.49 -42.61
C HIS A 251 1.10 -30.27 -41.45
N ASN A 252 0.39 -30.38 -40.30
CA ASN A 252 0.89 -31.03 -39.09
C ASN A 252 2.30 -30.57 -38.70
N ALA A 253 2.59 -29.25 -38.88
CA ALA A 253 3.88 -28.68 -38.57
C ALA A 253 4.01 -28.50 -37.02
N LYS A 254 5.24 -28.62 -36.51
CA LYS A 254 5.52 -28.46 -35.06
C LYS A 254 5.61 -26.99 -34.66
N ALA A 255 6.08 -26.14 -35.54
CA ALA A 255 6.26 -24.73 -35.30
C ALA A 255 6.28 -23.93 -36.60
N GLY A 256 6.06 -22.64 -36.53
CA GLY A 256 6.17 -21.73 -37.69
C GLY A 256 6.22 -20.28 -37.23
N GLY A 257 6.63 -19.41 -38.13
CA GLY A 257 6.65 -17.98 -37.89
C GLY A 257 6.35 -17.22 -39.19
N VAL A 258 5.73 -16.05 -39.05
CA VAL A 258 5.44 -15.11 -40.11
C VAL A 258 5.95 -13.73 -39.69
N VAL A 259 6.70 -13.08 -40.59
CA VAL A 259 7.09 -11.68 -40.40
C VAL A 259 6.64 -10.91 -41.66
N VAL A 260 5.91 -9.84 -41.47
CA VAL A 260 5.46 -8.91 -42.49
C VAL A 260 6.16 -7.57 -42.27
N ILE A 261 6.88 -7.12 -43.31
CA ILE A 261 7.68 -5.89 -43.27
C ILE A 261 7.22 -4.96 -44.39
N ASP A 262 7.03 -3.68 -44.07
CA ASP A 262 6.86 -2.64 -45.07
C ASP A 262 8.20 -2.43 -45.79
N ALA A 263 8.26 -2.77 -47.10
CA ALA A 263 9.49 -2.71 -47.90
C ALA A 263 10.03 -1.29 -48.09
N ARG A 264 9.21 -0.26 -47.87
CA ARG A 264 9.63 1.15 -48.04
C ARG A 264 10.22 1.73 -46.77
N THR A 265 9.65 1.36 -45.59
CA THR A 265 10.05 1.94 -44.30
C THR A 265 10.93 0.99 -43.47
N GLY A 266 10.90 -0.32 -43.78
CA GLY A 266 11.56 -1.34 -42.98
C GLY A 266 10.83 -1.67 -41.70
N GLU A 267 9.64 -1.12 -41.44
CA GLU A 267 8.85 -1.35 -40.24
C GLU A 267 8.25 -2.75 -40.26
N ILE A 268 8.28 -3.42 -39.07
CA ILE A 268 7.59 -4.68 -38.84
C ILE A 268 6.12 -4.40 -38.60
N VAL A 269 5.30 -4.79 -39.59
CA VAL A 269 3.83 -4.57 -39.56
C VAL A 269 3.11 -5.72 -38.87
N ALA A 270 3.62 -6.94 -38.98
CA ALA A 270 3.15 -8.11 -38.26
C ALA A 270 4.29 -9.09 -37.96
N LEU A 271 4.20 -9.75 -36.83
CA LEU A 271 5.09 -10.83 -36.41
C LEU A 271 4.29 -11.86 -35.61
N ALA A 272 4.07 -13.03 -36.16
CA ALA A 272 3.34 -14.12 -35.55
C ALA A 272 4.21 -15.36 -35.44
N ASN A 273 4.14 -16.01 -34.29
CA ASN A 273 4.84 -17.26 -34.02
C ASN A 273 3.84 -18.33 -33.52
N TRP A 274 4.16 -19.59 -33.81
CA TRP A 274 3.44 -20.75 -33.28
C TRP A 274 4.45 -21.82 -32.85
N PRO A 275 4.31 -22.50 -31.72
CA PRO A 275 3.26 -22.34 -30.70
C PRO A 275 3.33 -21.01 -29.99
N THR A 276 2.21 -20.59 -29.37
CA THR A 276 2.08 -19.35 -28.64
C THR A 276 1.45 -19.59 -27.27
N TYR A 277 1.39 -18.55 -26.46
CA TYR A 277 0.82 -18.57 -25.11
C TYR A 277 -0.15 -17.40 -24.91
N ASN A 278 -0.97 -17.47 -23.89
CA ASN A 278 -1.82 -16.34 -23.48
C ASN A 278 -1.11 -15.58 -22.34
N PRO A 279 -0.69 -14.34 -22.58
CA PRO A 279 0.07 -13.55 -21.61
C PRO A 279 -0.71 -13.11 -20.38
#